data_abe781abc5ac990f09f66003d1a6aabc
#
_entry.id   abe781abc5ac990f09f66003d1a6aabc
#
_cell.length_a   1.000
_cell.length_b   1.000
_cell.length_c   1.000
_cell.angle_alpha   90.00
_cell.angle_beta   90.00
_cell.angle_gamma   90.00
#
_symmetry.space_group_name_H-M   'P 1'
#
loop_
_entity.id
_entity.type
_entity.pdbx_description
1 polymer ?
#
loop_
_entity_poly.entity_id
_entity_poly.type
_entity_poly.pdbx_seq_one_letter_code
_entity_poly.pdbx_strand_id
1 'polypeptide(L)'
;MHKLKDALIEEQKRLETIIAGAKMENAHMPEGYLRISKHKNRCRYYHCQEDRNGTYIPKRNIELSRQLAQKAYNKSIIDKAEEQLEQISKMLEVDQEEKMKKLYDSLHPDRKKLIIPFEETWEEKVKRWYETPYQGKEFREDMPVILTEKGEQVRSKSEKILADYFYRQDILYKYEKPLYLKGYGTVYPDFTFLSPKTGWEMYWEHEGMMDKPEYARSAVKKIESYQKNGIYPGERLILTFETEQNVLNQHIVAGLVEKYL
;
A
#
# COMPACT_ATOMS: atom_id res chain seq x y z
N MET A 1 -5.52 -1.91 6.26
CA MET A 1 -5.47 -3.32 5.88
C MET A 1 -4.76 -3.59 4.55
N HIS A 2 -4.79 -2.74 3.54
CA HIS A 2 -3.96 -2.90 2.34
C HIS A 2 -2.48 -3.19 2.66
N LYS A 3 -1.89 -2.50 3.65
CA LYS A 3 -0.49 -2.76 4.06
C LYS A 3 -0.21 -4.19 4.50
N LEU A 4 -1.19 -4.88 5.13
CA LEU A 4 -1.01 -6.29 5.52
C LEU A 4 -1.07 -7.20 4.30
N LYS A 5 -2.03 -6.98 3.40
CA LYS A 5 -2.17 -7.74 2.16
C LYS A 5 -0.94 -7.60 1.26
N ASP A 6 -0.45 -6.36 1.09
CA ASP A 6 0.75 -6.07 0.32
C ASP A 6 1.98 -6.75 0.95
N ALA A 7 2.13 -6.69 2.28
CA ALA A 7 3.21 -7.37 2.99
C ALA A 7 3.15 -8.90 2.86
N LEU A 8 1.94 -9.48 2.88
CA LEU A 8 1.76 -10.93 2.66
C LEU A 8 2.10 -11.34 1.23
N ILE A 9 1.75 -10.53 0.23
CA ILE A 9 2.11 -10.76 -1.18
C ILE A 9 3.62 -10.66 -1.40
N GLU A 10 4.27 -9.69 -0.77
CA GLU A 10 5.73 -9.56 -0.81
C GLU A 10 6.43 -10.77 -0.18
N GLU A 11 5.96 -11.20 1.00
CA GLU A 11 6.50 -12.38 1.68
C GLU A 11 6.27 -13.67 0.88
N GLN A 12 5.12 -13.82 0.24
CA GLN A 12 4.82 -14.93 -0.68
C GLN A 12 5.88 -15.00 -1.79
N LYS A 13 6.14 -13.90 -2.48
CA LYS A 13 7.15 -13.83 -3.55
C LYS A 13 8.56 -14.17 -3.04
N ARG A 14 8.90 -13.71 -1.83
CA ARG A 14 10.19 -14.00 -1.19
C ARG A 14 10.35 -15.49 -0.93
N LEU A 15 9.33 -16.14 -0.37
CA LEU A 15 9.34 -17.58 -0.08
C LEU A 15 9.41 -18.42 -1.37
N GLU A 16 8.65 -18.06 -2.39
CA GLU A 16 8.70 -18.72 -3.71
C GLU A 16 10.10 -18.64 -4.32
N THR A 17 10.77 -17.50 -4.19
CA THR A 17 12.15 -17.31 -4.67
C THR A 17 13.13 -18.22 -3.91
N ILE A 18 12.99 -18.33 -2.58
CA ILE A 18 13.81 -19.21 -1.73
C ILE A 18 13.60 -20.67 -2.13
N ILE A 19 12.36 -21.12 -2.31
CA ILE A 19 12.02 -22.48 -2.70
C ILE A 19 12.64 -22.81 -4.06
N ALA A 20 12.48 -21.93 -5.04
CA ALA A 20 13.02 -22.12 -6.38
C ALA A 20 14.56 -22.23 -6.35
N GLY A 21 15.23 -21.33 -5.64
CA GLY A 21 16.69 -21.36 -5.47
C GLY A 21 17.18 -22.63 -4.79
N ALA A 22 16.56 -23.01 -3.68
CA ALA A 22 16.92 -24.22 -2.95
C ALA A 22 16.67 -25.52 -3.74
N LYS A 23 15.57 -25.59 -4.51
CA LYS A 23 15.28 -26.71 -5.42
C LYS A 23 16.31 -26.80 -6.55
N MET A 24 16.67 -25.68 -7.15
CA MET A 24 17.67 -25.61 -8.21
C MET A 24 19.06 -26.05 -7.70
N GLU A 25 19.47 -25.59 -6.52
CA GLU A 25 20.73 -26.00 -5.90
C GLU A 25 20.74 -27.49 -5.60
N ASN A 26 19.67 -28.03 -5.01
CA ASN A 26 19.55 -29.43 -4.68
C ASN A 26 19.58 -30.36 -5.88
N ALA A 27 19.14 -29.91 -7.06
CA ALA A 27 19.19 -30.69 -8.29
C ALA A 27 20.61 -31.06 -8.73
N HIS A 28 21.61 -30.28 -8.30
CA HIS A 28 23.03 -30.51 -8.61
C HIS A 28 23.79 -31.15 -7.44
N MET A 29 23.11 -31.49 -6.33
CA MET A 29 23.71 -32.08 -5.14
C MET A 29 23.80 -33.61 -5.25
N PRO A 30 24.81 -34.25 -4.58
CA PRO A 30 24.96 -35.70 -4.56
C PRO A 30 23.71 -36.39 -3.99
N GLU A 31 23.43 -37.59 -4.46
CA GLU A 31 22.38 -38.44 -3.88
C GLU A 31 22.73 -38.88 -2.46
N GLY A 32 21.69 -39.25 -1.68
CA GLY A 32 21.86 -39.69 -0.31
C GLY A 32 21.85 -38.58 0.72
N TYR A 33 22.34 -38.87 1.92
CA TYR A 33 22.33 -37.95 3.06
C TYR A 33 23.58 -38.07 3.92
N LEU A 34 23.87 -37.03 4.73
CA LEU A 34 24.99 -37.00 5.65
C LEU A 34 24.58 -37.60 7.01
N ARG A 35 25.32 -38.60 7.47
CA ARG A 35 25.25 -39.04 8.86
C ARG A 35 26.51 -38.57 9.62
N ILE A 36 26.29 -37.94 10.77
CA ILE A 36 27.36 -37.45 11.66
C ILE A 36 27.45 -38.38 12.86
N SER A 37 28.63 -38.87 13.17
CA SER A 37 28.90 -39.65 14.35
C SER A 37 29.96 -38.97 15.21
N LYS A 38 29.68 -38.81 16.51
CA LYS A 38 30.63 -38.31 17.50
C LYS A 38 31.46 -39.48 18.01
N HIS A 39 32.79 -39.37 17.93
CA HIS A 39 33.71 -40.29 18.56
C HIS A 39 34.74 -39.52 19.39
N LYS A 40 34.63 -39.62 20.72
CA LYS A 40 35.37 -38.76 21.68
C LYS A 40 35.12 -37.26 21.33
N ASN A 41 36.21 -36.50 21.09
CA ASN A 41 36.10 -35.05 20.72
C ASN A 41 36.15 -34.79 19.21
N ARG A 42 35.89 -35.81 18.35
CA ARG A 42 35.95 -35.66 16.89
C ARG A 42 34.65 -36.10 16.23
N CYS A 43 34.17 -35.33 15.24
CA CYS A 43 33.09 -35.75 14.38
C CYS A 43 33.61 -36.52 13.20
N ARG A 44 32.93 -37.62 12.87
CA ARG A 44 33.14 -38.43 11.66
C ARG A 44 31.91 -38.29 10.78
N TYR A 45 32.14 -38.12 9.50
CA TYR A 45 31.10 -37.94 8.49
C TYR A 45 30.97 -39.22 7.67
N TYR A 46 29.72 -39.60 7.38
CA TYR A 46 29.40 -40.79 6.59
C TYR A 46 28.37 -40.40 5.52
N HIS A 47 28.63 -40.83 4.31
CA HIS A 47 27.69 -40.73 3.20
C HIS A 47 26.79 -41.96 3.22
N CYS A 48 25.51 -41.77 3.43
CA CYS A 48 24.48 -42.79 3.42
C CYS A 48 23.60 -42.64 2.19
N GLN A 49 23.29 -43.74 1.53
CA GLN A 49 22.29 -43.83 0.47
C GLN A 49 21.10 -44.64 0.99
N GLU A 50 21.00 -45.91 0.66
CA GLU A 50 19.97 -46.82 1.17
C GLU A 50 20.35 -47.45 2.51
N ASP A 51 21.66 -47.66 2.73
CA ASP A 51 22.21 -48.23 3.97
C ASP A 51 22.43 -47.16 5.04
N ARG A 52 21.88 -47.42 6.25
CA ARG A 52 22.03 -46.53 7.42
C ARG A 52 23.48 -46.43 7.93
N ASN A 53 24.33 -47.43 7.66
CA ASN A 53 25.72 -47.43 8.11
C ASN A 53 26.55 -46.41 7.32
N GLY A 54 26.35 -46.33 6.03
CA GLY A 54 27.02 -45.41 5.12
C GLY A 54 28.53 -45.58 5.01
N THR A 55 29.14 -44.93 4.03
CA THR A 55 30.57 -44.94 3.77
C THR A 55 31.23 -43.75 4.46
N TYR A 56 32.37 -44.01 5.18
CA TYR A 56 33.14 -42.94 5.83
C TYR A 56 33.68 -41.94 4.80
N ILE A 57 33.48 -40.64 5.06
CA ILE A 57 34.01 -39.56 4.25
C ILE A 57 35.34 -39.10 4.85
N PRO A 58 36.45 -39.29 4.16
CA PRO A 58 37.77 -38.86 4.63
C PRO A 58 37.87 -37.32 4.56
N LYS A 59 38.74 -36.73 5.41
CA LYS A 59 38.92 -35.26 5.49
C LYS A 59 39.27 -34.61 4.14
N ARG A 60 39.93 -35.30 3.23
CA ARG A 60 40.24 -34.81 1.88
C ARG A 60 38.99 -34.61 1.03
N ASN A 61 37.87 -35.27 1.36
CA ASN A 61 36.58 -35.19 0.65
C ASN A 61 35.55 -34.41 1.47
N ILE A 62 35.95 -33.45 2.29
CA ILE A 62 35.08 -32.65 3.17
C ILE A 62 34.00 -31.92 2.37
N GLU A 63 34.26 -31.64 1.09
CA GLU A 63 33.30 -30.96 0.20
C GLU A 63 32.04 -31.80 -0.01
N LEU A 64 32.16 -33.13 -0.14
CA LEU A 64 31.00 -34.01 -0.17
C LEU A 64 30.13 -33.88 1.10
N SER A 65 30.79 -33.77 2.27
CA SER A 65 30.06 -33.58 3.53
C SER A 65 29.31 -32.24 3.57
N ARG A 66 29.90 -31.18 3.01
CA ARG A 66 29.26 -29.86 2.90
C ARG A 66 28.04 -29.90 1.99
N GLN A 67 28.19 -30.50 0.82
CA GLN A 67 27.08 -30.64 -0.16
C GLN A 67 25.92 -31.42 0.43
N LEU A 68 26.17 -32.57 1.08
CA LEU A 68 25.12 -33.37 1.71
C LEU A 68 24.46 -32.63 2.89
N ALA A 69 25.22 -31.85 3.67
CA ALA A 69 24.68 -31.03 4.75
C ALA A 69 23.82 -29.90 4.19
N GLN A 70 24.31 -29.23 3.14
CA GLN A 70 23.57 -28.15 2.46
C GLN A 70 22.29 -28.69 1.85
N LYS A 71 22.32 -29.85 1.19
CA LYS A 71 21.13 -30.51 0.65
C LYS A 71 20.06 -30.74 1.71
N ALA A 72 20.47 -31.27 2.88
CA ALA A 72 19.54 -31.49 3.99
C ALA A 72 18.96 -30.18 4.54
N TYR A 73 19.80 -29.14 4.66
CA TYR A 73 19.38 -27.82 5.06
C TYR A 73 18.38 -27.23 4.06
N ASN A 74 18.69 -27.28 2.77
CA ASN A 74 17.82 -26.78 1.70
C ASN A 74 16.45 -27.49 1.72
N LYS A 75 16.42 -28.79 1.95
CA LYS A 75 15.19 -29.56 2.11
C LYS A 75 14.34 -29.01 3.27
N SER A 76 14.98 -28.81 4.43
CA SER A 76 14.28 -28.27 5.60
C SER A 76 13.76 -26.83 5.38
N ILE A 77 14.50 -26.02 4.61
CA ILE A 77 14.06 -24.65 4.23
C ILE A 77 12.86 -24.74 3.29
N ILE A 78 12.88 -25.62 2.29
CA ILE A 78 11.77 -25.84 1.37
C ILE A 78 10.50 -26.24 2.16
N ASP A 79 10.61 -27.26 3.03
CA ASP A 79 9.49 -27.76 3.82
C ASP A 79 8.88 -26.62 4.69
N LYS A 80 9.72 -25.80 5.32
CA LYS A 80 9.25 -24.67 6.14
C LYS A 80 8.67 -23.53 5.31
N ALA A 81 9.26 -23.22 4.17
CA ALA A 81 8.76 -22.18 3.29
C ALA A 81 7.41 -22.57 2.66
N GLU A 82 7.25 -23.84 2.28
CA GLU A 82 5.97 -24.37 1.76
C GLU A 82 4.87 -24.33 2.83
N GLU A 83 5.18 -24.68 4.10
CA GLU A 83 4.27 -24.54 5.24
C GLU A 83 3.81 -23.08 5.43
N GLN A 84 4.74 -22.13 5.35
CA GLN A 84 4.42 -20.69 5.47
C GLN A 84 3.60 -20.18 4.29
N LEU A 85 3.91 -20.62 3.07
CA LEU A 85 3.12 -20.28 1.89
C LEU A 85 1.66 -20.72 1.99
N GLU A 86 1.41 -21.92 2.51
CA GLU A 86 0.06 -22.42 2.74
C GLU A 86 -0.70 -21.53 3.73
N GLN A 87 -0.05 -21.07 4.81
CA GLN A 87 -0.65 -20.16 5.78
C GLN A 87 -0.96 -18.79 5.17
N ILE A 88 0.00 -18.23 4.39
CA ILE A 88 -0.18 -16.96 3.70
C ILE A 88 -1.32 -17.06 2.69
N SER A 89 -1.37 -18.14 1.89
CA SER A 89 -2.45 -18.36 0.93
C SER A 89 -3.83 -18.38 1.61
N LYS A 90 -3.96 -19.10 2.73
CA LYS A 90 -5.20 -19.10 3.53
C LYS A 90 -5.55 -17.71 4.06
N MET A 91 -4.56 -16.90 4.44
CA MET A 91 -4.79 -15.52 4.88
C MET A 91 -5.22 -14.60 3.73
N LEU A 92 -4.67 -14.80 2.53
CA LEU A 92 -5.00 -14.01 1.34
C LEU A 92 -6.36 -14.41 0.73
N GLU A 93 -6.74 -15.70 0.78
CA GLU A 93 -8.04 -16.18 0.32
C GLU A 93 -9.20 -15.66 1.17
N VAL A 94 -8.93 -15.41 2.45
CA VAL A 94 -9.89 -14.89 3.40
C VAL A 94 -9.72 -13.40 3.52
N ASP A 95 -10.41 -12.63 2.68
CA ASP A 95 -10.61 -11.21 2.94
C ASP A 95 -11.49 -11.06 4.19
N GLN A 96 -10.84 -10.94 5.34
CA GLN A 96 -11.51 -10.86 6.66
C GLN A 96 -12.44 -9.64 6.74
N GLU A 97 -12.08 -8.53 6.09
CA GLU A 97 -12.93 -7.32 5.99
C GLU A 97 -14.18 -7.63 5.18
N GLU A 98 -14.03 -8.28 4.05
CA GLU A 98 -15.16 -8.65 3.20
C GLU A 98 -16.13 -9.59 3.91
N LYS A 99 -15.63 -10.49 4.76
CA LYS A 99 -16.50 -11.38 5.58
C LYS A 99 -17.29 -10.62 6.64
N MET A 100 -16.64 -9.69 7.35
CA MET A 100 -17.32 -8.88 8.36
C MET A 100 -18.34 -7.94 7.70
N LYS A 101 -17.98 -7.34 6.57
CA LYS A 101 -18.90 -6.52 5.77
C LYS A 101 -20.07 -7.36 5.25
N LYS A 102 -19.81 -8.53 4.65
CA LYS A 102 -20.86 -9.44 4.16
C LYS A 102 -21.80 -9.89 5.27
N LEU A 103 -21.32 -10.08 6.49
CA LEU A 103 -22.17 -10.42 7.63
C LEU A 103 -23.23 -9.34 7.89
N TYR A 104 -22.81 -8.06 7.92
CA TYR A 104 -23.74 -6.95 8.09
C TYR A 104 -24.64 -6.78 6.86
N ASP A 105 -24.07 -6.82 5.64
CA ASP A 105 -24.80 -6.62 4.40
C ASP A 105 -25.88 -7.68 4.15
N SER A 106 -25.67 -8.91 4.61
CA SER A 106 -26.64 -10.02 4.50
C SER A 106 -27.84 -9.92 5.44
N LEU A 107 -27.81 -9.00 6.41
CA LEU A 107 -28.93 -8.82 7.34
C LEU A 107 -30.13 -8.16 6.65
N HIS A 108 -31.33 -8.59 7.06
CA HIS A 108 -32.58 -7.96 6.63
C HIS A 108 -32.57 -6.46 6.96
N PRO A 109 -33.07 -5.56 6.08
CA PRO A 109 -33.06 -4.11 6.30
C PRO A 109 -33.64 -3.67 7.65
N ASP A 110 -34.73 -4.29 8.11
CA ASP A 110 -35.33 -3.95 9.39
C ASP A 110 -34.49 -4.42 10.58
N ARG A 111 -33.68 -5.49 10.44
CA ARG A 111 -32.75 -5.90 11.47
C ARG A 111 -31.55 -4.92 11.54
N LYS A 112 -31.07 -4.41 10.41
CA LYS A 112 -30.02 -3.39 10.37
C LYS A 112 -30.40 -2.14 11.16
N LYS A 113 -31.68 -1.73 11.13
CA LYS A 113 -32.20 -0.58 11.90
C LYS A 113 -32.17 -0.77 13.42
N LEU A 114 -32.09 -2.03 13.89
CA LEU A 114 -32.15 -2.38 15.32
C LEU A 114 -30.79 -2.64 15.93
N ILE A 115 -29.71 -2.66 15.14
CA ILE A 115 -28.37 -2.97 15.61
C ILE A 115 -27.43 -1.80 15.35
N ILE A 116 -26.41 -1.70 16.18
CA ILE A 116 -25.27 -0.79 15.96
C ILE A 116 -24.08 -1.68 15.58
N PRO A 117 -23.56 -1.59 14.36
CA PRO A 117 -22.39 -2.38 13.99
C PRO A 117 -21.17 -1.97 14.83
N PHE A 118 -20.30 -2.95 15.16
CA PHE A 118 -19.07 -2.66 15.89
C PHE A 118 -18.08 -1.81 15.08
N GLU A 119 -18.11 -1.96 13.77
CA GLU A 119 -17.34 -1.13 12.83
C GLU A 119 -18.31 -0.34 11.99
N GLU A 120 -18.03 0.95 11.82
CA GLU A 120 -18.80 1.84 10.97
C GLU A 120 -18.74 1.36 9.52
N THR A 121 -19.87 1.27 8.85
CA THR A 121 -19.92 0.93 7.43
C THR A 121 -19.23 2.01 6.59
N TRP A 122 -18.77 1.64 5.39
CA TRP A 122 -18.15 2.62 4.48
C TRP A 122 -19.11 3.78 4.17
N GLU A 123 -20.37 3.46 3.91
CA GLU A 123 -21.41 4.42 3.60
C GLU A 123 -21.64 5.40 4.77
N GLU A 124 -21.69 4.91 6.00
CA GLU A 124 -21.81 5.74 7.21
C GLU A 124 -20.58 6.61 7.42
N LYS A 125 -19.39 6.06 7.21
CA LYS A 125 -18.12 6.78 7.30
C LYS A 125 -18.03 7.91 6.28
N VAL A 126 -18.38 7.63 5.02
CA VAL A 126 -18.40 8.63 3.94
C VAL A 126 -19.42 9.71 4.25
N LYS A 127 -20.63 9.30 4.64
CA LYS A 127 -21.71 10.24 5.00
C LYS A 127 -21.27 11.15 6.15
N ARG A 128 -20.81 10.59 7.25
CA ARG A 128 -20.34 11.33 8.42
C ARG A 128 -19.18 12.26 8.04
N TRP A 129 -18.20 11.75 7.28
CA TRP A 129 -17.08 12.56 6.80
C TRP A 129 -17.57 13.73 5.95
N TYR A 130 -18.46 13.48 5.00
CA TYR A 130 -18.96 14.50 4.08
C TYR A 130 -19.82 15.56 4.78
N GLU A 131 -20.70 15.14 5.69
CA GLU A 131 -21.59 16.03 6.45
C GLU A 131 -20.88 16.80 7.58
N THR A 132 -19.68 16.35 8.02
CA THR A 132 -18.91 17.07 9.04
C THR A 132 -18.57 18.48 8.56
N PRO A 133 -19.10 19.56 9.22
CA PRO A 133 -18.86 20.92 8.78
C PRO A 133 -17.40 21.32 9.00
N TYR A 134 -16.93 22.23 8.20
CA TYR A 134 -15.61 22.85 8.34
C TYR A 134 -15.67 24.30 7.84
N GLN A 135 -14.74 25.11 8.28
CA GLN A 135 -14.58 26.46 7.77
C GLN A 135 -13.43 26.47 6.77
N GLY A 136 -13.74 26.65 5.49
CA GLY A 136 -12.76 26.83 4.43
C GLY A 136 -12.05 28.18 4.54
N LYS A 137 -11.13 28.43 3.64
CA LYS A 137 -10.42 29.70 3.55
C LYS A 137 -11.36 30.79 3.04
N GLU A 138 -11.39 31.94 3.70
CA GLU A 138 -12.24 33.07 3.34
C GLU A 138 -11.91 33.62 1.93
N PHE A 139 -12.94 33.93 1.15
CA PHE A 139 -12.77 34.60 -0.13
C PHE A 139 -12.64 36.10 0.12
N ARG A 140 -11.72 36.75 -0.58
CA ARG A 140 -11.61 38.20 -0.56
C ARG A 140 -12.63 38.82 -1.51
N GLU A 141 -13.15 39.99 -1.19
CA GLU A 141 -14.19 40.67 -1.96
C GLU A 141 -13.75 41.07 -3.38
N ASP A 142 -12.43 41.25 -3.58
CA ASP A 142 -11.83 41.64 -4.86
C ASP A 142 -11.57 40.45 -5.81
N MET A 143 -11.87 39.22 -5.40
CA MET A 143 -11.67 38.04 -6.24
C MET A 143 -12.84 37.81 -7.20
N PRO A 144 -12.57 37.39 -8.45
CA PRO A 144 -13.60 36.97 -9.37
C PRO A 144 -14.41 35.79 -8.82
N VAL A 145 -15.73 35.83 -8.98
CA VAL A 145 -16.61 34.75 -8.59
C VAL A 145 -16.57 33.65 -9.69
N ILE A 146 -15.97 32.52 -9.39
CA ILE A 146 -15.92 31.36 -10.29
C ILE A 146 -16.75 30.25 -9.64
N LEU A 147 -17.90 29.92 -10.26
CA LEU A 147 -18.79 28.87 -9.76
C LEU A 147 -18.60 27.56 -10.51
N THR A 148 -18.57 26.46 -9.76
CA THR A 148 -18.59 25.08 -10.27
C THR A 148 -20.00 24.68 -10.68
N GLU A 149 -20.16 23.54 -11.37
CA GLU A 149 -21.48 22.96 -11.69
C GLU A 149 -22.30 22.62 -10.44
N LYS A 150 -21.62 22.29 -9.34
CA LYS A 150 -22.25 22.08 -8.02
C LYS A 150 -22.71 23.38 -7.36
N GLY A 151 -22.34 24.55 -7.91
CA GLY A 151 -22.66 25.87 -7.34
C GLY A 151 -21.67 26.33 -6.25
N GLU A 152 -20.57 25.65 -6.06
CA GLU A 152 -19.51 25.99 -5.12
C GLU A 152 -18.54 27.02 -5.73
N GLN A 153 -18.14 28.02 -4.95
CA GLN A 153 -17.17 29.02 -5.41
C GLN A 153 -15.74 28.45 -5.25
N VAL A 154 -14.91 28.65 -6.28
CA VAL A 154 -13.49 28.25 -6.32
C VAL A 154 -12.62 29.43 -6.74
N ARG A 155 -11.29 29.31 -6.55
CA ARG A 155 -10.34 30.44 -6.77
C ARG A 155 -9.79 30.51 -8.17
N SER A 156 -9.75 29.41 -8.90
CA SER A 156 -9.15 29.36 -10.24
C SER A 156 -10.01 28.59 -11.23
N LYS A 157 -9.75 28.80 -12.52
CA LYS A 157 -10.39 28.05 -13.60
C LYS A 157 -10.01 26.58 -13.56
N SER A 158 -8.75 26.27 -13.21
CA SER A 158 -8.25 24.89 -13.12
C SER A 158 -8.92 24.14 -11.96
N GLU A 159 -9.13 24.79 -10.82
CA GLU A 159 -9.92 24.22 -9.71
C GLU A 159 -11.36 23.96 -10.12
N LYS A 160 -11.99 24.90 -10.90
CA LYS A 160 -13.33 24.66 -11.46
C LYS A 160 -13.36 23.41 -12.35
N ILE A 161 -12.39 23.25 -13.25
CA ILE A 161 -12.30 22.08 -14.16
C ILE A 161 -12.20 20.80 -13.35
N LEU A 162 -11.37 20.79 -12.31
CA LEU A 162 -11.22 19.64 -11.40
C LEU A 162 -12.51 19.35 -10.63
N ALA A 163 -13.09 20.37 -10.01
CA ALA A 163 -14.34 20.25 -9.25
C ALA A 163 -15.51 19.73 -10.10
N ASP A 164 -15.67 20.28 -11.32
CA ASP A 164 -16.70 19.85 -12.27
C ASP A 164 -16.45 18.41 -12.74
N TYR A 165 -15.18 18.01 -12.94
CA TYR A 165 -14.82 16.65 -13.26
C TYR A 165 -15.19 15.68 -12.12
N PHE A 166 -14.83 16.00 -10.87
CA PHE A 166 -15.18 15.17 -9.72
C PHE A 166 -16.69 15.06 -9.52
N TYR A 167 -17.40 16.16 -9.69
CA TYR A 167 -18.86 16.19 -9.58
C TYR A 167 -19.54 15.30 -10.63
N ARG A 168 -19.09 15.35 -11.88
CA ARG A 168 -19.64 14.51 -12.97
C ARG A 168 -19.33 13.01 -12.81
N GLN A 169 -18.29 12.69 -12.04
CA GLN A 169 -17.88 11.31 -11.73
C GLN A 169 -18.45 10.82 -10.39
N ASP A 170 -19.37 11.55 -9.77
CA ASP A 170 -19.95 11.26 -8.45
C ASP A 170 -18.89 11.07 -7.34
N ILE A 171 -17.73 11.74 -7.47
CA ILE A 171 -16.65 11.69 -6.49
C ILE A 171 -16.90 12.77 -5.43
N LEU A 172 -17.12 12.33 -4.19
CA LEU A 172 -17.30 13.24 -3.07
C LEU A 172 -15.97 13.86 -2.64
N TYR A 173 -15.94 15.17 -2.57
CA TYR A 173 -14.78 15.94 -2.11
C TYR A 173 -15.18 17.05 -1.16
N LYS A 174 -14.21 17.57 -0.41
CA LYS A 174 -14.28 18.83 0.33
C LYS A 174 -13.29 19.82 -0.26
N TYR A 175 -13.76 20.98 -0.66
CA TYR A 175 -12.94 22.06 -1.21
C TYR A 175 -12.33 22.90 -0.08
N GLU A 176 -11.02 23.17 -0.13
CA GLU A 176 -10.27 23.96 0.86
C GLU A 176 -10.55 23.57 2.33
N LYS A 177 -10.70 22.27 2.63
CA LYS A 177 -10.81 21.79 4.00
C LYS A 177 -9.50 22.04 4.75
N PRO A 178 -9.50 22.76 5.91
CA PRO A 178 -8.28 23.06 6.63
C PRO A 178 -7.57 21.80 7.13
N LEU A 179 -6.26 21.78 6.95
CA LEU A 179 -5.35 20.76 7.45
C LEU A 179 -4.20 21.41 8.23
N TYR A 180 -4.01 21.04 9.47
CA TYR A 180 -2.89 21.54 10.25
C TYR A 180 -1.63 20.69 10.02
N LEU A 181 -0.55 21.35 9.58
CA LEU A 181 0.78 20.76 9.43
C LEU A 181 1.70 21.27 10.53
N LYS A 182 2.22 20.36 11.37
CA LYS A 182 3.12 20.71 12.45
C LYS A 182 4.38 21.41 11.92
N GLY A 183 4.69 22.57 12.47
CA GLY A 183 5.85 23.38 12.07
C GLY A 183 5.63 24.25 10.81
N TYR A 184 4.45 24.19 10.19
CA TYR A 184 4.09 25.05 9.06
C TYR A 184 2.83 25.86 9.29
N GLY A 185 1.85 25.30 10.00
CA GLY A 185 0.55 25.92 10.26
C GLY A 185 -0.59 25.27 9.48
N THR A 186 -1.71 25.99 9.37
CA THR A 186 -2.87 25.51 8.64
C THR A 186 -2.70 25.73 7.14
N VAL A 187 -2.86 24.65 6.38
CA VAL A 187 -2.96 24.68 4.91
C VAL A 187 -4.38 24.32 4.49
N TYR A 188 -4.72 24.69 3.26
CA TYR A 188 -6.03 24.43 2.67
C TYR A 188 -5.78 23.71 1.34
N PRO A 189 -5.71 22.36 1.35
CA PRO A 189 -5.62 21.59 0.12
C PRO A 189 -6.77 21.96 -0.82
N ASP A 190 -6.51 22.07 -2.13
CA ASP A 190 -7.57 22.41 -3.07
C ASP A 190 -8.74 21.45 -2.96
N PHE A 191 -8.44 20.14 -2.86
CA PHE A 191 -9.47 19.13 -2.61
C PHE A 191 -9.01 18.11 -1.58
N THR A 192 -9.94 17.69 -0.74
CA THR A 192 -9.74 16.56 0.18
C THR A 192 -10.79 15.49 -0.13
N PHE A 193 -10.35 14.24 -0.24
CA PHE A 193 -11.19 13.07 -0.50
C PHE A 193 -11.08 12.07 0.64
N LEU A 194 -12.05 11.20 0.77
CA LEU A 194 -11.92 10.00 1.58
C LEU A 194 -11.68 8.81 0.65
N SER A 195 -10.49 8.22 0.70
CA SER A 195 -10.14 7.12 -0.20
C SER A 195 -10.87 5.82 0.17
N PRO A 196 -11.61 5.20 -0.75
CA PRO A 196 -12.25 3.90 -0.49
C PRO A 196 -11.23 2.78 -0.32
N LYS A 197 -10.03 2.94 -0.87
CA LYS A 197 -8.95 1.94 -0.82
C LYS A 197 -8.27 1.88 0.55
N THR A 198 -8.14 3.01 1.23
CA THR A 198 -7.38 3.12 2.49
C THR A 198 -8.22 3.56 3.68
N GLY A 199 -9.39 4.14 3.44
CA GLY A 199 -10.22 4.79 4.45
C GLY A 199 -9.61 6.07 5.05
N TRP A 200 -8.55 6.59 4.44
CA TRP A 200 -7.85 7.80 4.88
C TRP A 200 -8.16 8.98 3.99
N GLU A 201 -7.97 10.20 4.53
CA GLU A 201 -8.03 11.41 3.72
C GLU A 201 -6.85 11.48 2.75
N MET A 202 -7.19 11.77 1.49
CA MET A 202 -6.28 12.07 0.40
C MET A 202 -6.38 13.56 0.09
N TYR A 203 -5.27 14.19 -0.15
CA TYR A 203 -5.19 15.63 -0.44
C TYR A 203 -4.77 15.83 -1.88
N TRP A 204 -5.43 16.72 -2.58
CA TRP A 204 -5.09 17.11 -3.95
C TRP A 204 -4.68 18.56 -3.96
N GLU A 205 -3.51 18.84 -4.50
CA GLU A 205 -2.99 20.17 -4.73
C GLU A 205 -2.75 20.37 -6.22
N HIS A 206 -3.27 21.47 -6.75
CA HIS A 206 -3.03 21.87 -8.13
C HIS A 206 -2.14 23.10 -8.16
N GLU A 207 -0.91 22.94 -8.56
CA GLU A 207 0.09 24.00 -8.63
C GLU A 207 0.08 24.67 -10.01
N GLY A 208 -0.73 25.73 -10.16
CA GLY A 208 -1.12 26.32 -11.44
C GLY A 208 -0.17 27.34 -12.04
N MET A 209 0.96 27.70 -11.38
CA MET A 209 1.88 28.75 -11.85
C MET A 209 3.35 28.35 -11.64
N MET A 210 3.70 27.12 -12.01
CA MET A 210 5.05 26.58 -11.76
C MET A 210 6.15 27.22 -12.58
N ASP A 211 5.81 27.98 -13.61
CA ASP A 211 6.72 28.84 -14.38
C ASP A 211 7.12 30.13 -13.65
N LYS A 212 6.42 30.51 -12.56
CA LYS A 212 6.74 31.66 -11.73
C LYS A 212 7.66 31.26 -10.57
N PRO A 213 8.92 31.77 -10.51
CA PRO A 213 9.90 31.31 -9.52
C PRO A 213 9.47 31.44 -8.05
N GLU A 214 8.78 32.53 -7.70
CA GLU A 214 8.28 32.76 -6.33
C GLU A 214 7.20 31.77 -5.94
N TYR A 215 6.27 31.48 -6.87
CA TYR A 215 5.23 30.49 -6.69
C TYR A 215 5.80 29.09 -6.54
N ALA A 216 6.72 28.70 -7.46
CA ALA A 216 7.37 27.39 -7.41
C ALA A 216 8.13 27.16 -6.10
N ARG A 217 8.84 28.18 -5.59
CA ARG A 217 9.51 28.08 -4.28
C ARG A 217 8.52 27.87 -3.13
N SER A 218 7.37 28.53 -3.19
CA SER A 218 6.31 28.37 -2.18
C SER A 218 5.66 26.98 -2.24
N ALA A 219 5.39 26.49 -3.45
CA ALA A 219 4.87 25.14 -3.70
C ALA A 219 5.83 24.07 -3.15
N VAL A 220 7.14 24.17 -3.43
CA VAL A 220 8.15 23.25 -2.89
C VAL A 220 8.15 23.23 -1.36
N LYS A 221 8.11 24.39 -0.70
CA LYS A 221 8.05 24.49 0.77
C LYS A 221 6.76 23.85 1.33
N LYS A 222 5.63 24.07 0.66
CA LYS A 222 4.35 23.48 1.04
C LYS A 222 4.41 21.95 0.94
N ILE A 223 4.90 21.41 -0.17
CA ILE A 223 5.06 19.97 -0.38
C ILE A 223 6.01 19.35 0.66
N GLU A 224 7.15 20.00 0.92
CA GLU A 224 8.10 19.56 1.95
C GLU A 224 7.45 19.52 3.34
N SER A 225 6.53 20.44 3.63
CA SER A 225 5.80 20.48 4.89
C SER A 225 4.79 19.32 5.01
N TYR A 226 4.13 18.94 3.92
CA TYR A 226 3.34 17.71 3.88
C TYR A 226 4.19 16.48 4.20
N GLN A 227 5.34 16.33 3.55
CA GLN A 227 6.25 15.20 3.75
C GLN A 227 6.75 15.11 5.20
N LYS A 228 7.12 16.26 5.82
CA LYS A 228 7.51 16.32 7.24
C LYS A 228 6.39 15.90 8.19
N ASN A 229 5.14 15.92 7.74
CA ASN A 229 3.97 15.48 8.47
C ASN A 229 3.47 14.07 8.06
N GLY A 230 4.28 13.31 7.33
CA GLY A 230 3.96 11.92 6.92
C GLY A 230 2.91 11.84 5.79
N ILE A 231 2.73 12.92 5.03
CA ILE A 231 1.82 12.98 3.89
C ILE A 231 2.68 13.09 2.62
N TYR A 232 2.90 11.96 1.95
CA TYR A 232 3.82 11.87 0.84
C TYR A 232 3.12 11.94 -0.51
N PRO A 233 3.74 12.63 -1.51
CA PRO A 233 3.30 12.55 -2.90
C PRO A 233 3.26 11.10 -3.39
N GLY A 234 2.15 10.74 -4.04
CA GLY A 234 1.96 9.37 -4.52
C GLY A 234 1.40 8.38 -3.49
N GLU A 235 1.25 8.79 -2.21
CA GLU A 235 0.55 8.02 -1.18
C GLU A 235 -0.75 8.71 -0.75
N ARG A 236 -0.64 9.83 -0.06
CA ARG A 236 -1.77 10.62 0.47
C ARG A 236 -1.85 12.04 -0.11
N LEU A 237 -0.89 12.44 -0.92
CA LEU A 237 -0.84 13.73 -1.59
C LEU A 237 -0.80 13.51 -3.10
N ILE A 238 -1.82 13.98 -3.79
CA ILE A 238 -1.90 14.01 -5.25
C ILE A 238 -1.49 15.41 -5.68
N LEU A 239 -0.55 15.48 -6.62
CA LEU A 239 -0.05 16.72 -7.17
C LEU A 239 -0.36 16.80 -8.66
N THR A 240 -0.90 17.93 -9.09
CA THR A 240 -1.02 18.29 -10.50
C THR A 240 -0.38 19.65 -10.72
N PHE A 241 0.20 19.85 -11.88
CA PHE A 241 0.97 21.04 -12.19
C PHE A 241 0.48 21.68 -13.48
N GLU A 242 0.59 23.01 -13.53
CA GLU A 242 0.27 23.79 -14.72
C GLU A 242 1.28 24.93 -14.89
N THR A 243 1.55 25.27 -16.14
CA THR A 243 2.34 26.43 -16.56
C THR A 243 1.61 27.13 -17.69
N GLU A 244 2.06 28.33 -18.11
CA GLU A 244 1.47 29.01 -19.27
C GLU A 244 1.49 28.17 -20.56
N GLN A 245 2.46 27.23 -20.68
CA GLN A 245 2.62 26.40 -21.87
C GLN A 245 1.99 24.99 -21.70
N ASN A 246 1.87 24.50 -20.47
CA ASN A 246 1.35 23.15 -20.18
C ASN A 246 0.13 23.28 -19.27
N VAL A 247 -1.05 23.19 -19.86
CA VAL A 247 -2.32 23.26 -19.13
C VAL A 247 -2.71 21.92 -18.52
N LEU A 248 -3.64 21.96 -17.57
CA LEU A 248 -4.17 20.78 -16.90
C LEU A 248 -4.70 19.75 -17.91
N ASN A 249 -4.15 18.54 -17.87
CA ASN A 249 -4.51 17.45 -18.77
C ASN A 249 -5.55 16.52 -18.13
N GLN A 250 -6.75 16.46 -18.70
CA GLN A 250 -7.86 15.64 -18.19
C GLN A 250 -7.55 14.13 -18.19
N HIS A 251 -6.72 13.61 -19.11
CA HIS A 251 -6.31 12.21 -19.09
C HIS A 251 -5.43 11.88 -17.88
N ILE A 252 -4.57 12.84 -17.48
CA ILE A 252 -3.76 12.69 -16.27
C ILE A 252 -4.67 12.70 -15.04
N VAL A 253 -5.64 13.62 -14.98
CA VAL A 253 -6.64 13.69 -13.90
C VAL A 253 -7.39 12.36 -13.78
N ALA A 254 -7.91 11.82 -14.89
CA ALA A 254 -8.62 10.54 -14.92
C ALA A 254 -7.75 9.39 -14.39
N GLY A 255 -6.50 9.27 -14.84
CA GLY A 255 -5.57 8.24 -14.37
C GLY A 255 -5.24 8.38 -12.88
N LEU A 256 -5.13 9.61 -12.35
CA LEU A 256 -4.91 9.84 -10.93
C LEU A 256 -6.15 9.46 -10.10
N VAL A 257 -7.34 9.79 -10.58
CA VAL A 257 -8.60 9.39 -9.95
C VAL A 257 -8.71 7.87 -9.88
N GLU A 258 -8.52 7.16 -10.98
CA GLU A 258 -8.55 5.69 -11.03
C GLU A 258 -7.54 5.05 -10.07
N LYS A 259 -6.36 5.67 -9.96
CA LYS A 259 -5.29 5.15 -9.10
C LYS A 259 -5.56 5.34 -7.61
N TYR A 260 -6.11 6.47 -7.21
CA TYR A 260 -6.15 6.88 -5.80
C TYR A 260 -7.55 6.93 -5.18
N LEU A 261 -8.58 7.13 -5.98
CA LEU A 261 -9.97 7.28 -5.56
C LEU A 261 -10.84 6.16 -6.09
#